data_d81e2514667595de68e004a7f6b0b7f7
#
_entry.id   d81e2514667595de68e004a7f6b0b7f7
#
_cell.length_a   1.000
_cell.length_b   1.000
_cell.length_c   1.000
_cell.angle_alpha   90.00
_cell.angle_beta   90.00
_cell.angle_gamma   90.00
#
_symmetry.space_group_name_H-M   'P 1'
#
loop_
_entity.id
_entity.type
_entity.pdbx_description
1 polymer ?
#
loop_
_entity_poly.entity_id
_entity_poly.type
_entity_poly.pdbx_seq_one_letter_code
_entity_poly.pdbx_strand_id
1 'polypeptide(L)'
;MLVVPPSMKQTISGFNANTTRFGQAENRVEYAAIDVYSSDFGDLQVVPNRVMAVTSESNAFLIQRDMMATAYLRDFQVQDLAKTGDSEKKQLLAEYTLEVRNEAAHGILLDVNQ
;
A
#
# COMPACT_ATOMS: atom_id res chain seq x y z
N MET A 1 8.33 -0.14 4.66
CA MET A 1 7.15 -0.79 4.05
C MET A 1 7.42 -1.01 2.57
N LEU A 2 7.20 -2.21 2.05
CA LEU A 2 7.34 -2.55 0.63
C LEU A 2 5.95 -2.65 0.01
N VAL A 3 5.65 -1.79 -0.95
CA VAL A 3 4.38 -1.76 -1.70
C VAL A 3 4.59 -2.45 -3.04
N VAL A 4 3.83 -3.50 -3.30
CA VAL A 4 3.99 -4.37 -4.47
C VAL A 4 2.65 -4.62 -5.16
N PRO A 5 2.65 -4.92 -6.47
CA PRO A 5 1.46 -5.44 -7.13
C PRO A 5 1.10 -6.85 -6.62
N PRO A 6 -0.15 -7.28 -6.78
CA PRO A 6 -0.62 -8.57 -6.28
C PRO A 6 0.16 -9.77 -6.84
N SER A 7 0.56 -9.73 -8.11
CA SER A 7 1.37 -10.77 -8.76
C SER A 7 2.72 -10.95 -8.05
N MET A 8 3.43 -9.85 -7.81
CA MET A 8 4.70 -9.86 -7.10
C MET A 8 4.55 -10.30 -5.63
N LYS A 9 3.43 -9.96 -4.98
CA LYS A 9 3.11 -10.44 -3.63
C LYS A 9 3.01 -11.96 -3.59
N GLN A 10 2.41 -12.59 -4.61
CA GLN A 10 2.32 -14.05 -4.72
C GLN A 10 3.71 -14.68 -4.86
N THR A 11 4.58 -14.10 -5.69
CA THR A 11 5.96 -14.56 -5.87
C THR A 11 6.74 -14.48 -4.56
N ILE A 12 6.66 -13.36 -3.82
CA ILE A 12 7.31 -13.18 -2.52
C ILE A 12 6.79 -14.21 -1.51
N SER A 13 5.48 -14.46 -1.48
CA SER A 13 4.89 -15.49 -0.62
C SER A 13 5.37 -16.91 -0.96
N GLY A 14 5.73 -17.16 -2.22
CA GLY A 14 6.31 -18.41 -2.69
C GLY A 14 7.74 -18.66 -2.18
N PHE A 15 8.51 -17.62 -1.82
CA PHE A 15 9.88 -17.80 -1.32
C PHE A 15 9.98 -18.61 -0.03
N ASN A 16 8.93 -18.61 0.78
CA ASN A 16 8.88 -19.41 2.03
C ASN A 16 8.31 -20.82 1.86
N ALA A 17 7.88 -21.22 0.68
CA ALA A 17 7.33 -22.55 0.46
C ALA A 17 8.36 -23.68 0.70
N ASN A 18 9.65 -23.33 0.74
CA ASN A 18 10.75 -24.26 0.94
C ASN A 18 11.29 -24.33 2.40
N THR A 19 10.78 -23.51 3.31
CA THR A 19 11.12 -23.62 4.73
C THR A 19 10.12 -24.55 5.40
N THR A 20 10.62 -25.71 5.84
CA THR A 20 9.85 -26.73 6.59
C THR A 20 9.31 -26.08 7.87
N ARG A 21 8.02 -25.72 7.87
CA ARG A 21 7.34 -25.27 9.07
C ARG A 21 7.05 -26.51 9.95
N PHE A 22 7.78 -26.67 11.02
CA PHE A 22 7.37 -27.52 12.13
C PHE A 22 6.33 -26.78 12.97
N GLY A 23 5.08 -26.79 12.53
CA GLY A 23 3.94 -26.33 13.29
C GLY A 23 2.90 -27.44 13.32
N GLN A 24 2.46 -27.85 14.51
CA GLN A 24 1.43 -28.86 14.69
C GLN A 24 0.17 -28.46 13.92
N ALA A 25 -0.21 -29.31 12.96
CA ALA A 25 -1.40 -29.19 12.19
C ALA A 25 -2.63 -29.57 13.05
N GLU A 26 -3.38 -28.60 13.50
CA GLU A 26 -4.80 -28.77 13.75
C GLU A 26 -5.57 -28.03 12.64
N ASN A 27 -6.04 -28.79 11.65
CA ASN A 27 -7.12 -28.47 10.68
C ASN A 27 -7.27 -27.01 10.22
N ARG A 28 -6.20 -26.29 9.96
CA ARG A 28 -6.23 -24.98 9.31
C ARG A 28 -5.57 -25.08 7.95
N VAL A 29 -6.29 -24.67 6.91
CA VAL A 29 -5.70 -24.35 5.61
C VAL A 29 -4.80 -23.15 5.83
N GLU A 30 -3.50 -23.38 5.99
CA GLU A 30 -2.52 -22.32 6.14
C GLU A 30 -2.28 -21.68 4.78
N TYR A 31 -2.82 -20.50 4.59
CA TYR A 31 -2.36 -19.61 3.54
C TYR A 31 -0.99 -19.06 3.97
N ALA A 32 0.06 -19.47 3.27
CA ALA A 32 1.40 -18.94 3.47
C ALA A 32 1.46 -17.51 2.87
N ALA A 33 0.89 -16.53 3.57
CA ALA A 33 1.03 -15.14 3.22
C ALA A 33 2.21 -14.54 4.01
N ILE A 34 3.20 -14.01 3.30
CA ILE A 34 4.26 -13.22 3.95
C ILE A 34 3.79 -11.78 4.02
N ASP A 35 3.50 -11.31 5.22
CA ASP A 35 3.21 -9.91 5.48
C ASP A 35 4.43 -9.14 5.97
N VAL A 36 5.41 -9.83 6.53
CA VAL A 36 6.68 -9.27 6.98
C VAL A 36 7.82 -10.11 6.42
N TYR A 37 8.75 -9.46 5.74
CA TYR A 37 10.00 -10.04 5.27
C TYR A 37 11.14 -9.57 6.16
N SER A 38 11.75 -10.50 6.91
CA SER A 38 12.91 -10.21 7.74
C SER A 38 14.17 -10.36 6.89
N SER A 39 14.89 -9.27 6.71
CA SER A 39 16.18 -9.21 6.03
C SER A 39 17.29 -8.89 7.02
N ASP A 40 18.55 -9.04 6.60
CA ASP A 40 19.72 -8.67 7.40
C ASP A 40 19.76 -7.19 7.76
N PHE A 41 18.98 -6.36 7.05
CA PHE A 41 18.89 -4.90 7.24
C PHE A 41 17.64 -4.46 8.00
N GLY A 42 16.82 -5.40 8.44
CA GLY A 42 15.59 -5.16 9.19
C GLY A 42 14.34 -5.74 8.57
N ASP A 43 13.22 -5.53 9.24
CA ASP A 43 11.92 -6.08 8.87
C ASP A 43 11.19 -5.18 7.89
N LEU A 44 10.76 -5.76 6.77
CA LEU A 44 9.99 -5.11 5.73
C LEU A 44 8.55 -5.63 5.73
N GLN A 45 7.61 -4.75 6.04
CA GLN A 45 6.20 -5.05 5.84
C GLN A 45 5.86 -5.03 4.35
N VAL A 46 5.33 -6.13 3.82
CA VAL A 46 4.93 -6.27 2.41
C VAL A 46 3.44 -6.04 2.26
N VAL A 47 3.08 -4.98 1.53
CA VAL A 47 1.68 -4.56 1.35
C VAL A 47 1.30 -4.65 -0.12
N PRO A 48 0.31 -5.48 -0.50
CA PRO A 48 -0.17 -5.54 -1.87
C PRO A 48 -1.01 -4.29 -2.19
N ASN A 49 -0.77 -3.70 -3.36
CA ASN A 49 -1.57 -2.62 -3.90
C ASN A 49 -2.19 -3.02 -5.23
N ARG A 50 -3.51 -3.23 -5.23
CA ARG A 50 -4.26 -3.66 -6.43
C ARG A 50 -4.27 -2.62 -7.56
N VAL A 51 -4.09 -1.33 -7.25
CA VAL A 51 -4.05 -0.28 -8.28
C VAL A 51 -2.81 -0.40 -9.15
N MET A 52 -1.70 -0.91 -8.59
CA MET A 52 -0.47 -1.15 -9.33
C MET A 52 -0.60 -2.28 -10.36
N ALA A 53 -1.53 -3.21 -10.18
CA ALA A 53 -1.79 -4.30 -11.13
C ALA A 53 -2.19 -3.81 -12.53
N VAL A 54 -2.71 -2.59 -12.65
CA VAL A 54 -3.16 -2.02 -13.94
C VAL A 54 -2.09 -1.14 -14.58
N THR A 55 -1.23 -0.51 -13.79
CA THR A 55 -0.31 0.53 -14.27
C THR A 55 1.16 0.17 -14.17
N SER A 56 1.54 -0.77 -13.30
CA SER A 56 2.94 -1.01 -12.96
C SER A 56 3.16 -2.40 -12.38
N GLU A 57 2.77 -3.45 -13.10
CA GLU A 57 2.88 -4.84 -12.61
C GLU A 57 4.31 -5.26 -12.26
N SER A 58 5.31 -4.62 -12.87
CA SER A 58 6.73 -4.94 -12.70
C SER A 58 7.46 -4.03 -11.72
N ASN A 59 6.77 -3.10 -11.06
CA ASN A 59 7.40 -2.13 -10.18
C ASN A 59 7.07 -2.40 -8.72
N ALA A 60 8.03 -2.11 -7.83
CA ALA A 60 7.83 -2.13 -6.39
C ALA A 60 8.37 -0.86 -5.75
N PHE A 61 7.69 -0.38 -4.71
CA PHE A 61 8.07 0.82 -3.98
C PHE A 61 8.45 0.47 -2.55
N LEU A 62 9.65 0.86 -2.15
CA LEU A 62 10.10 0.82 -0.76
C LEU A 62 9.83 2.18 -0.13
N ILE A 63 8.92 2.24 0.82
CA ILE A 63 8.43 3.48 1.41
C ILE A 63 8.74 3.52 2.90
N GLN A 64 9.36 4.61 3.34
CA GLN A 64 9.47 4.95 4.75
C GLN A 64 8.29 5.86 5.14
N ARG A 65 7.35 5.31 5.90
CA ARG A 65 6.08 5.98 6.22
C ARG A 65 6.25 7.30 6.96
N ASP A 66 7.24 7.39 7.84
CA ASP A 66 7.50 8.58 8.67
C ASP A 66 7.95 9.79 7.84
N MET A 67 8.42 9.54 6.61
CA MET A 67 8.87 10.56 5.67
C MET A 67 7.80 10.94 4.64
N MET A 68 6.56 10.47 4.83
CA MET A 68 5.42 10.81 3.98
C MET A 68 4.25 11.28 4.85
N ALA A 69 3.54 12.28 4.38
CA ALA A 69 2.33 12.78 5.02
C ALA A 69 1.32 13.26 3.97
N THR A 70 0.07 13.35 4.38
CA THR A 70 -0.95 14.04 3.59
C THR A 70 -1.04 15.47 4.10
N ALA A 71 -0.73 16.44 3.25
CA ALA A 71 -0.86 17.86 3.55
C ALA A 71 -2.20 18.39 3.03
N TYR A 72 -2.96 19.04 3.89
CA TYR A 72 -4.24 19.64 3.55
C TYR A 72 -4.10 21.14 3.38
N LEU A 73 -4.52 21.68 2.25
CA LEU A 73 -4.70 23.12 2.06
C LEU A 73 -6.06 23.55 2.62
N ARG A 74 -7.11 22.78 2.33
CA ARG A 74 -8.43 22.87 2.93
C ARG A 74 -8.86 21.50 3.39
N ASP A 75 -9.18 21.39 4.65
CA ASP A 75 -9.71 20.16 5.23
C ASP A 75 -11.14 19.90 4.72
N PHE A 76 -11.65 18.72 5.00
CA PHE A 76 -13.00 18.32 4.60
C PHE A 76 -14.04 19.30 5.16
N GLN A 77 -14.71 20.02 4.28
CA GLN A 77 -15.74 21.00 4.62
C GLN A 77 -17.03 20.70 3.85
N VAL A 78 -18.13 20.69 4.57
CA VAL A 78 -19.47 20.61 3.96
C VAL A 78 -20.03 22.02 3.83
N GLN A 79 -20.35 22.41 2.60
CA GLN A 79 -20.98 23.69 2.29
C GLN A 79 -22.40 23.47 1.79
N ASP A 80 -23.33 24.25 2.34
CA ASP A 80 -24.69 24.27 1.85
C ASP A 80 -24.74 25.14 0.58
N LEU A 81 -25.25 24.57 -0.50
CA LEU A 81 -25.46 25.30 -1.75
C LEU A 81 -26.83 25.99 -1.76
N ALA A 82 -26.96 27.04 -2.58
CA ALA A 82 -28.21 27.74 -2.73
C ALA A 82 -29.36 26.78 -3.15
N LYS A 83 -30.49 26.93 -2.48
CA LYS A 83 -31.69 26.15 -2.78
C LYS A 83 -32.23 26.54 -4.17
N THR A 84 -32.32 25.58 -5.06
CA THR A 84 -33.04 25.70 -6.33
C THR A 84 -34.26 24.78 -6.28
N GLY A 85 -35.43 25.38 -5.95
CA GLY A 85 -36.65 24.60 -5.74
C GLY A 85 -36.72 23.92 -4.37
N ASP A 86 -37.37 22.76 -4.29
CA ASP A 86 -37.65 22.03 -3.05
C ASP A 86 -36.52 21.01 -2.70
N SER A 87 -35.31 21.22 -3.25
CA SER A 87 -34.16 20.35 -2.99
C SER A 87 -33.07 21.04 -2.15
N GLU A 88 -32.51 20.33 -1.20
CA GLU A 88 -31.31 20.74 -0.45
C GLU A 88 -30.08 20.10 -1.07
N LYS A 89 -29.12 20.93 -1.48
CA LYS A 89 -27.85 20.48 -2.07
C LYS A 89 -26.70 20.85 -1.15
N LYS A 90 -25.81 19.89 -0.92
CA LYS A 90 -24.58 20.07 -0.15
C LYS A 90 -23.37 19.68 -1.00
N GLN A 91 -22.32 20.44 -0.85
CA GLN A 91 -21.03 20.17 -1.49
C GLN A 91 -20.01 19.78 -0.42
N LEU A 92 -19.33 18.67 -0.64
CA LEU A 92 -18.15 18.29 0.13
C LEU A 92 -16.91 18.75 -0.64
N LEU A 93 -16.08 19.56 0.00
CA LEU A 93 -14.84 20.08 -0.55
C LEU A 93 -13.67 19.65 0.32
N ALA A 94 -12.59 19.16 -0.31
CA ALA A 94 -11.30 18.95 0.33
C ALA A 94 -10.19 19.20 -0.68
N GLU A 95 -9.10 19.82 -0.23
CA GLU A 95 -7.89 20.02 -1.03
C GLU A 95 -6.70 19.48 -0.27
N TYR A 96 -6.06 18.47 -0.83
CA TYR A 96 -4.91 17.81 -0.21
C TYR A 96 -3.91 17.38 -1.25
N THR A 97 -2.68 17.19 -0.80
CA THR A 97 -1.57 16.67 -1.60
C THR A 97 -0.72 15.70 -0.79
N LEU A 98 0.11 14.94 -1.47
CA LEU A 98 1.12 14.10 -0.85
C LEU A 98 2.35 14.97 -0.53
N GLU A 99 2.77 14.98 0.73
CA GLU A 99 4.02 15.56 1.20
C GLU A 99 5.08 14.45 1.31
N VAL A 100 6.21 14.61 0.63
CA VAL A 100 7.39 13.77 0.75
C VAL A 100 8.49 14.59 1.39
N ARG A 101 8.87 14.25 2.63
CA ARG A 101 9.84 15.03 3.42
C ARG A 101 11.28 14.72 3.05
N ASN A 102 11.55 13.49 2.63
CA ASN A 102 12.89 13.06 2.22
C ASN A 102 12.78 11.99 1.14
N GLU A 103 13.13 12.35 -0.09
CA GLU A 103 13.10 11.42 -1.23
C GLU A 103 14.13 10.30 -1.11
N ALA A 104 15.30 10.59 -0.51
CA ALA A 104 16.37 9.61 -0.33
C ALA A 104 16.02 8.48 0.65
N ALA A 105 14.94 8.63 1.44
CA ALA A 105 14.44 7.60 2.34
C ALA A 105 13.54 6.57 1.64
N HIS A 106 13.25 6.77 0.37
CA HIS A 106 12.41 5.89 -0.44
C HIS A 106 13.24 5.19 -1.52
N GLY A 107 12.80 4.01 -1.94
CA GLY A 107 13.40 3.27 -3.03
C GLY A 107 12.35 2.81 -4.04
N ILE A 108 12.77 2.65 -5.26
CA ILE A 108 11.94 2.07 -6.32
C ILE A 108 12.69 0.93 -6.99
N LEU A 109 12.02 -0.17 -7.21
CA LEU A 109 12.45 -1.24 -8.10
C LEU A 109 11.61 -1.15 -9.38
N LEU A 110 12.27 -1.05 -10.51
CA LEU A 110 11.65 -0.98 -11.83
C LEU A 110 11.92 -2.28 -12.59
N ASP A 111 10.96 -2.67 -13.44
CA ASP A 111 11.09 -3.77 -14.39
C ASP A 111 11.55 -5.10 -13.76
N VAL A 112 10.98 -5.45 -12.63
CA VAL A 112 11.23 -6.75 -12.01
C VAL A 112 10.53 -7.83 -12.85
N ASN A 113 11.32 -8.55 -13.66
CA ASN A 113 10.82 -9.68 -14.43
C ASN A 113 10.41 -10.81 -13.48
N GLN A 114 9.18 -11.27 -13.64
CA GLN A 114 8.60 -12.39 -12.91
C GLN A 114 8.82 -13.71 -13.67
#